data_0bac8fade3aa45d51dffc9d99bdb6c54
#
_entry.id   0bac8fade3aa45d51dffc9d99bdb6c54
#
_cell.length_a   1.000
_cell.length_b   1.000
_cell.length_c   1.000
_cell.angle_alpha   90.00
_cell.angle_beta   90.00
_cell.angle_gamma   90.00
#
_symmetry.space_group_name_H-M   'P 1'
#
loop_
_entity.id
_entity.type
_entity.pdbx_description
1 polymer ?
#
loop_
_entity_poly.entity_id
_entity_poly.type
_entity_poly.pdbx_seq_one_letter_code
_entity_poly.pdbx_strand_id
1 'polypeptide(L)'
;SIGFKNFSKFLDGAAEGDKHFYSKKYTKNIPVIMALLSFYYSRFFGSQSHLILPYDYSLRLIVDHVQQVEMESNGKSLNIDGKKFSNISGNIVWGSNGIVLQHSIFQLLHQGNIFIPSDFIICKNASPRKKDNHHKVFSNFLAHIETLNKGFSKKEADDLYEKKYSKKGLDKELVVKNLTLAGNRPAN
;
A
#
# COMPACT_ATOMS: atom_id res chain seq x y z
N SER A 1 -2.12 13.45 -26.40
CA SER A 1 -3.56 13.18 -26.54
C SER A 1 -3.79 11.67 -26.64
N ILE A 2 -4.77 11.13 -25.90
CA ILE A 2 -5.14 9.70 -25.92
C ILE A 2 -6.19 9.36 -26.98
N GLY A 3 -6.74 10.37 -27.65
CA GLY A 3 -7.81 10.26 -28.64
C GLY A 3 -9.19 10.00 -28.00
N PHE A 4 -10.25 10.34 -28.76
CA PHE A 4 -11.63 10.29 -28.28
C PHE A 4 -12.06 8.92 -27.77
N LYS A 5 -11.76 7.85 -28.49
CA LYS A 5 -12.13 6.47 -28.11
C LYS A 5 -11.55 6.05 -26.75
N ASN A 6 -10.31 6.43 -26.46
CA ASN A 6 -9.68 6.08 -25.18
C ASN A 6 -10.17 7.01 -24.06
N PHE A 7 -10.47 8.27 -24.39
CA PHE A 7 -11.08 9.19 -23.44
C PHE A 7 -12.47 8.74 -23.02
N SER A 8 -13.31 8.28 -23.98
CA SER A 8 -14.61 7.68 -23.65
C SER A 8 -14.47 6.50 -22.70
N LYS A 9 -13.55 5.57 -22.98
CA LYS A 9 -13.29 4.43 -22.06
C LYS A 9 -12.82 4.85 -20.68
N PHE A 10 -12.09 5.95 -20.58
CA PHE A 10 -11.68 6.50 -19.29
C PHE A 10 -12.89 7.01 -18.50
N LEU A 11 -13.82 7.70 -19.17
CA LEU A 11 -15.07 8.14 -18.55
C LEU A 11 -15.97 6.95 -18.18
N ASP A 12 -16.03 5.91 -19.01
CA ASP A 12 -16.76 4.68 -18.70
C ASP A 12 -16.26 4.05 -17.39
N GLY A 13 -14.93 4.05 -17.18
CA GLY A 13 -14.32 3.57 -15.93
C GLY A 13 -14.74 4.40 -14.72
N ALA A 14 -14.80 5.72 -14.84
CA ALA A 14 -15.27 6.60 -13.78
C ALA A 14 -16.76 6.33 -13.47
N ALA A 15 -17.60 6.20 -14.51
CA ALA A 15 -19.02 5.88 -14.35
C ALA A 15 -19.26 4.53 -13.65
N GLU A 16 -18.43 3.50 -13.92
CA GLU A 16 -18.51 2.23 -13.20
C GLU A 16 -18.11 2.36 -11.72
N GLY A 17 -17.13 3.22 -11.41
CA GLY A 17 -16.77 3.59 -10.03
C GLY A 17 -17.95 4.23 -9.29
N ASP A 18 -18.60 5.22 -9.89
CA ASP A 18 -19.79 5.88 -9.34
C ASP A 18 -20.93 4.90 -9.12
N LYS A 19 -21.22 4.06 -10.11
CA LYS A 19 -22.23 3.01 -10.01
C LYS A 19 -21.95 2.05 -8.86
N HIS A 20 -20.69 1.64 -8.67
CA HIS A 20 -20.27 0.82 -7.52
C HIS A 20 -20.56 1.56 -6.22
N PHE A 21 -20.14 2.81 -6.09
CA PHE A 21 -20.34 3.63 -4.90
C PHE A 21 -21.81 3.77 -4.50
N TYR A 22 -22.69 4.10 -5.46
CA TYR A 22 -24.12 4.31 -5.18
C TYR A 22 -24.94 3.02 -5.04
N SER A 23 -24.50 1.90 -5.64
CA SER A 23 -25.30 0.67 -5.66
C SER A 23 -24.94 -0.35 -4.59
N LYS A 24 -23.78 -0.26 -3.97
CA LYS A 24 -23.30 -1.28 -3.02
C LYS A 24 -23.67 -0.96 -1.57
N LYS A 25 -24.02 -2.01 -0.82
CA LYS A 25 -24.11 -1.93 0.65
C LYS A 25 -22.76 -1.55 1.24
N TYR A 26 -22.72 -0.85 2.36
CA TYR A 26 -21.49 -0.35 3.01
C TYR A 26 -20.42 -1.45 3.18
N THR A 27 -20.82 -2.67 3.56
CA THR A 27 -19.90 -3.81 3.73
C THR A 27 -19.31 -4.38 2.44
N LYS A 28 -19.75 -3.90 1.28
CA LYS A 28 -19.26 -4.29 -0.06
C LYS A 28 -18.89 -3.08 -0.91
N ASN A 29 -18.87 -1.91 -0.31
CA ASN A 29 -18.59 -0.64 -0.98
C ASN A 29 -17.11 -0.30 -0.75
N ILE A 30 -16.29 -0.48 -1.76
CA ILE A 30 -14.83 -0.31 -1.64
C ILE A 30 -14.45 1.09 -1.15
N PRO A 31 -14.93 2.21 -1.75
CA PRO A 31 -14.62 3.55 -1.24
C PRO A 31 -14.99 3.76 0.22
N VAL A 32 -16.14 3.25 0.65
CA VAL A 32 -16.58 3.37 2.04
C VAL A 32 -15.68 2.55 2.98
N ILE A 33 -15.31 1.32 2.58
CA ILE A 33 -14.42 0.47 3.37
C ILE A 33 -13.04 1.13 3.49
N MET A 34 -12.49 1.66 2.41
CA MET A 34 -11.19 2.35 2.43
C MET A 34 -11.23 3.58 3.34
N ALA A 35 -12.29 4.39 3.27
CA ALA A 35 -12.46 5.56 4.15
C ALA A 35 -12.55 5.15 5.63
N LEU A 36 -13.30 4.09 5.95
CA LEU A 36 -13.42 3.57 7.31
C LEU A 36 -12.10 3.00 7.83
N LEU A 37 -11.34 2.29 6.99
CA LEU A 37 -10.01 1.78 7.35
C LEU A 37 -9.02 2.92 7.58
N SER A 38 -9.00 3.93 6.72
CA SER A 38 -8.15 5.11 6.89
C SER A 38 -8.45 5.83 8.21
N PHE A 39 -9.75 6.05 8.50
CA PHE A 39 -10.18 6.61 9.78
C PHE A 39 -9.75 5.73 10.96
N TYR A 40 -9.96 4.41 10.87
CA TYR A 40 -9.62 3.45 11.92
C TYR A 40 -8.12 3.44 12.21
N TYR A 41 -7.28 3.37 11.18
CA TYR A 41 -5.83 3.38 11.34
C TYR A 41 -5.30 4.70 11.89
N SER A 42 -5.85 5.80 11.43
CA SER A 42 -5.47 7.13 11.93
C SER A 42 -5.90 7.32 13.40
N ARG A 43 -7.13 6.91 13.72
CA ARG A 43 -7.72 7.18 15.04
C ARG A 43 -7.24 6.24 16.13
N PHE A 44 -7.13 4.95 15.83
CA PHE A 44 -6.86 3.91 16.83
C PHE A 44 -5.41 3.43 16.83
N PHE A 45 -4.72 3.53 15.70
CA PHE A 45 -3.31 3.14 15.57
C PHE A 45 -2.36 4.34 15.48
N GLY A 46 -2.89 5.57 15.49
CA GLY A 46 -2.08 6.78 15.42
C GLY A 46 -1.33 6.97 14.11
N SER A 47 -1.76 6.29 13.03
CA SER A 47 -1.13 6.46 11.73
C SER A 47 -1.34 7.88 11.21
N GLN A 48 -0.24 8.50 10.78
CA GLN A 48 -0.25 9.84 10.18
C GLN A 48 0.13 9.80 8.70
N SER A 49 0.38 8.62 8.17
CA SER A 49 0.78 8.45 6.77
C SER A 49 0.02 7.32 6.10
N HIS A 50 -0.06 7.38 4.79
CA HIS A 50 -0.67 6.38 3.93
C HIS A 50 0.25 6.15 2.72
N LEU A 51 0.75 4.93 2.58
CA LEU A 51 1.65 4.55 1.52
C LEU A 51 0.86 3.98 0.34
N ILE A 52 1.15 4.45 -0.87
CA ILE A 52 0.55 3.93 -2.11
C ILE A 52 1.65 3.37 -3.00
N LEU A 53 1.52 2.10 -3.36
CA LEU A 53 2.49 1.32 -4.12
C LEU A 53 1.89 0.85 -5.45
N PRO A 54 1.88 1.68 -6.51
CA PRO A 54 1.51 1.21 -7.84
C PRO A 54 2.62 0.34 -8.43
N TYR A 55 2.26 -0.85 -8.91
CA TYR A 55 3.18 -1.78 -9.57
C TYR A 55 3.14 -1.68 -11.10
N ASP A 56 2.07 -1.10 -11.63
CA ASP A 56 1.99 -0.83 -13.07
C ASP A 56 2.57 0.54 -13.40
N TYR A 57 3.43 0.58 -14.42
CA TYR A 57 4.05 1.83 -14.87
C TYR A 57 3.03 2.87 -15.37
N SER A 58 1.89 2.42 -15.89
CA SER A 58 0.81 3.31 -16.33
C SER A 58 0.21 4.10 -15.17
N LEU A 59 0.30 3.58 -13.95
CA LEU A 59 -0.18 4.20 -12.71
C LEU A 59 0.89 4.99 -11.96
N ARG A 60 2.08 5.23 -12.53
CA ARG A 60 3.21 5.85 -11.85
C ARG A 60 2.94 7.25 -11.26
N LEU A 61 1.98 7.96 -11.79
CA LEU A 61 1.58 9.30 -11.34
C LEU A 61 0.36 9.29 -10.40
N ILE A 62 -0.15 8.11 -10.03
CA ILE A 62 -1.33 8.03 -9.18
C ILE A 62 -1.06 8.59 -7.77
N VAL A 63 0.16 8.43 -7.28
CA VAL A 63 0.56 8.96 -5.97
C VAL A 63 0.47 10.47 -5.97
N ASP A 64 1.07 11.13 -6.96
CA ASP A 64 1.04 12.60 -7.10
C ASP A 64 -0.41 13.12 -7.21
N HIS A 65 -1.24 12.40 -7.95
CA HIS A 65 -2.67 12.73 -8.09
C HIS A 65 -3.41 12.61 -6.75
N VAL A 66 -3.23 11.51 -6.02
CA VAL A 66 -3.89 11.30 -4.73
C VAL A 66 -3.37 12.27 -3.68
N GLN A 67 -2.07 12.61 -3.70
CA GLN A 67 -1.51 13.67 -2.84
C GLN A 67 -2.26 14.98 -3.03
N GLN A 68 -2.47 15.41 -4.27
CA GLN A 68 -3.21 16.64 -4.53
C GLN A 68 -4.66 16.55 -4.06
N VAL A 69 -5.35 15.46 -4.39
CA VAL A 69 -6.78 15.28 -4.02
C VAL A 69 -6.95 15.21 -2.51
N GLU A 70 -6.11 14.45 -1.81
CA GLU A 70 -6.24 14.16 -0.38
C GLU A 70 -5.62 15.27 0.48
N MET A 71 -4.35 15.60 0.27
CA MET A 71 -3.62 16.49 1.16
C MET A 71 -4.02 17.95 0.98
N GLU A 72 -4.32 18.39 -0.23
CA GLU A 72 -4.85 19.73 -0.49
C GLU A 72 -6.28 19.87 0.07
N SER A 73 -7.12 18.87 -0.13
CA SER A 73 -8.52 18.90 0.30
C SER A 73 -8.66 18.81 1.82
N ASN A 74 -7.94 17.90 2.47
CA ASN A 74 -8.07 17.60 3.90
C ASN A 74 -7.02 18.29 4.79
N GLY A 75 -5.97 18.89 4.21
CA GLY A 75 -4.90 19.56 4.93
C GLY A 75 -5.31 20.88 5.61
N LYS A 76 -6.37 20.85 6.41
CA LYS A 76 -6.96 22.02 7.05
C LYS A 76 -6.97 21.90 8.57
N SER A 77 -6.65 22.99 9.26
CA SER A 77 -6.59 23.04 10.71
C SER A 77 -7.90 23.48 11.37
N LEU A 78 -8.87 23.93 10.59
CA LEU A 78 -10.16 24.40 11.07
C LEU A 78 -11.29 23.55 10.48
N ASN A 79 -12.32 23.30 11.30
CA ASN A 79 -13.56 22.69 10.85
C ASN A 79 -14.48 23.73 10.16
N ILE A 80 -15.65 23.29 9.68
CA ILE A 80 -16.63 24.14 9.02
C ILE A 80 -17.14 25.31 9.88
N ASP A 81 -17.10 25.19 11.19
CA ASP A 81 -17.51 26.21 12.15
C ASP A 81 -16.36 27.18 12.53
N GLY A 82 -15.20 27.08 11.86
CA GLY A 82 -14.00 27.88 12.16
C GLY A 82 -13.28 27.51 13.45
N LYS A 83 -13.60 26.39 14.08
CA LYS A 83 -12.92 25.90 15.27
C LYS A 83 -11.72 25.03 14.90
N LYS A 84 -10.65 25.12 15.71
CA LYS A 84 -9.48 24.25 15.54
C LYS A 84 -9.87 22.79 15.59
N PHE A 85 -9.35 22.03 14.62
CA PHE A 85 -9.49 20.60 14.58
C PHE A 85 -8.54 19.97 15.62
N SER A 86 -9.08 19.19 16.54
CA SER A 86 -8.28 18.54 17.59
C SER A 86 -7.63 17.22 17.16
N ASN A 87 -8.02 16.72 15.99
CA ASN A 87 -7.56 15.46 15.45
C ASN A 87 -6.75 15.67 14.17
N ILE A 88 -6.14 14.60 13.67
CA ILE A 88 -5.48 14.58 12.36
C ILE A 88 -6.57 14.82 11.29
N SER A 89 -6.38 15.86 10.49
CA SER A 89 -7.34 16.25 9.45
C SER A 89 -7.13 15.47 8.13
N GLY A 90 -5.97 14.87 7.95
CA GLY A 90 -5.63 14.05 6.76
C GLY A 90 -4.28 13.38 6.95
N ASN A 91 -4.06 12.30 6.24
CA ASN A 91 -2.79 11.58 6.27
C ASN A 91 -1.78 12.18 5.28
N ILE A 92 -0.50 12.01 5.57
CA ILE A 92 0.57 12.25 4.60
C ILE A 92 0.53 11.10 3.59
N VAL A 93 0.05 11.38 2.39
CA VAL A 93 0.07 10.42 1.28
C VAL A 93 1.45 10.43 0.63
N TRP A 94 2.05 9.26 0.46
CA TRP A 94 3.36 9.11 -0.16
C TRP A 94 3.48 7.75 -0.84
N GLY A 95 4.51 7.57 -1.63
CA GLY A 95 4.77 6.31 -2.31
C GLY A 95 5.37 6.53 -3.69
N SER A 96 5.57 5.45 -4.39
CA SER A 96 6.01 5.40 -5.79
C SER A 96 5.87 3.96 -6.30
N ASN A 97 6.44 3.67 -7.47
CA ASN A 97 6.41 2.31 -8.03
C ASN A 97 6.99 1.28 -7.03
N GLY A 98 6.20 0.26 -6.70
CA GLY A 98 6.51 -0.74 -5.68
C GLY A 98 7.80 -1.53 -5.94
N ILE A 99 8.15 -1.78 -7.21
CA ILE A 99 9.43 -2.44 -7.56
C ILE A 99 10.62 -1.53 -7.22
N VAL A 100 10.51 -0.23 -7.49
CA VAL A 100 11.59 0.73 -7.20
C VAL A 100 11.75 0.92 -5.71
N LEU A 101 10.64 1.06 -4.99
CA LEU A 101 10.66 1.31 -3.55
C LEU A 101 11.06 0.07 -2.73
N GLN A 102 11.09 -1.11 -3.31
CA GLN A 102 11.53 -2.33 -2.63
C GLN A 102 12.90 -2.15 -1.94
N HIS A 103 13.82 -1.45 -2.59
CA HIS A 103 15.18 -1.27 -2.08
C HIS A 103 15.36 -0.08 -1.12
N SER A 104 14.33 0.73 -0.92
CA SER A 104 14.43 1.94 -0.08
C SER A 104 13.56 1.90 1.17
N ILE A 105 12.35 1.36 1.11
CA ILE A 105 11.38 1.46 2.22
C ILE A 105 10.94 0.13 2.82
N PHE A 106 11.15 -1.00 2.14
CA PHE A 106 10.62 -2.28 2.61
C PHE A 106 11.26 -2.75 3.92
N GLN A 107 12.49 -2.34 4.20
CA GLN A 107 13.11 -2.56 5.52
C GLN A 107 12.26 -1.94 6.63
N LEU A 108 11.82 -0.70 6.46
CA LEU A 108 10.95 -0.01 7.41
C LEU A 108 9.59 -0.68 7.53
N LEU A 109 8.99 -1.10 6.40
CA LEU A 109 7.69 -1.77 6.40
C LEU A 109 7.72 -3.10 7.13
N HIS A 110 8.80 -3.88 6.98
CA HIS A 110 8.91 -5.21 7.60
C HIS A 110 9.37 -5.17 9.06
N GLN A 111 10.36 -4.34 9.39
CA GLN A 111 11.06 -4.38 10.68
C GLN A 111 10.94 -3.06 11.48
N GLY A 112 10.37 -2.01 10.89
CA GLY A 112 10.14 -0.76 11.60
C GLY A 112 9.07 -0.88 12.68
N ASN A 113 9.11 0.02 13.64
CA ASN A 113 8.13 0.15 14.72
C ASN A 113 7.01 1.14 14.42
N ILE A 114 6.96 1.67 13.20
CA ILE A 114 5.95 2.61 12.75
C ILE A 114 4.87 1.85 11.99
N PHE A 115 3.61 2.13 12.33
CA PHE A 115 2.46 1.59 11.63
C PHE A 115 2.16 2.41 10.37
N ILE A 116 2.25 1.79 9.19
CA ILE A 116 2.08 2.44 7.89
C ILE A 116 1.03 1.66 7.08
N PRO A 117 -0.22 2.12 7.04
CA PRO A 117 -1.20 1.61 6.11
C PRO A 117 -0.70 1.72 4.67
N SER A 118 -0.87 0.66 3.89
CA SER A 118 -0.27 0.57 2.56
C SER A 118 -1.24 -0.02 1.54
N ASP A 119 -1.46 0.71 0.46
CA ASP A 119 -2.23 0.26 -0.70
C ASP A 119 -1.30 -0.27 -1.79
N PHE A 120 -1.51 -1.51 -2.18
CA PHE A 120 -0.82 -2.16 -3.28
C PHE A 120 -1.74 -2.18 -4.50
N ILE A 121 -1.34 -1.53 -5.59
CA ILE A 121 -2.18 -1.36 -6.77
C ILE A 121 -1.51 -1.96 -8.00
N ILE A 122 -2.22 -2.83 -8.70
CA ILE A 122 -1.77 -3.41 -9.96
C ILE A 122 -2.94 -3.60 -10.92
N CYS A 123 -2.72 -3.39 -12.21
CA CYS A 123 -3.70 -3.72 -13.24
C CYS A 123 -3.75 -5.24 -13.46
N LYS A 124 -4.96 -5.83 -13.46
CA LYS A 124 -5.16 -7.25 -13.71
C LYS A 124 -4.57 -7.69 -15.05
N ASN A 125 -4.74 -6.87 -16.08
CA ASN A 125 -4.28 -7.17 -17.42
C ASN A 125 -3.04 -6.35 -17.77
N ALA A 126 -2.09 -7.00 -18.43
CA ALA A 126 -0.89 -6.32 -18.92
C ALA A 126 -1.24 -5.22 -19.92
N SER A 127 -0.50 -4.11 -19.86
CA SER A 127 -0.47 -3.16 -20.96
C SER A 127 0.01 -3.86 -22.23
N PRO A 128 -0.61 -3.61 -23.41
CA PRO A 128 -0.21 -4.25 -24.67
C PRO A 128 1.28 -4.13 -25.01
N ARG A 129 1.93 -3.07 -24.52
CA ARG A 129 3.36 -2.78 -24.77
C ARG A 129 4.35 -3.52 -23.85
N LYS A 130 3.87 -4.22 -22.79
CA LYS A 130 4.74 -4.79 -21.75
C LYS A 130 4.29 -6.15 -21.24
N LYS A 131 3.71 -6.98 -22.11
CA LYS A 131 3.16 -8.30 -21.73
C LYS A 131 4.18 -9.21 -21.06
N ASP A 132 5.41 -9.27 -21.58
CA ASP A 132 6.43 -10.23 -21.12
C ASP A 132 6.92 -9.98 -19.67
N ASN A 133 6.86 -8.74 -19.21
CA ASN A 133 7.27 -8.39 -17.85
C ASN A 133 6.12 -8.40 -16.83
N HIS A 134 4.87 -8.42 -17.29
CA HIS A 134 3.72 -8.30 -16.41
C HIS A 134 3.64 -9.43 -15.39
N HIS A 135 3.87 -10.68 -15.82
CA HIS A 135 3.84 -11.83 -14.89
C HIS A 135 4.90 -11.72 -13.79
N LYS A 136 6.09 -11.22 -14.11
CA LYS A 136 7.16 -10.98 -13.12
C LYS A 136 6.76 -9.91 -12.10
N VAL A 137 6.22 -8.80 -12.60
CA VAL A 137 5.73 -7.71 -11.74
C VAL A 137 4.57 -8.17 -10.87
N PHE A 138 3.64 -8.95 -11.44
CA PHE A 138 2.50 -9.50 -10.71
C PHE A 138 2.95 -10.49 -9.62
N SER A 139 3.92 -11.34 -9.90
CA SER A 139 4.51 -12.24 -8.91
C SER A 139 5.19 -11.50 -7.77
N ASN A 140 5.95 -10.43 -8.06
CA ASN A 140 6.54 -9.58 -7.03
C ASN A 140 5.48 -8.86 -6.18
N PHE A 141 4.44 -8.33 -6.82
CA PHE A 141 3.29 -7.73 -6.15
C PHE A 141 2.67 -8.68 -5.12
N LEU A 142 2.36 -9.92 -5.54
CA LEU A 142 1.79 -10.93 -4.65
C LEU A 142 2.76 -11.33 -3.53
N ALA A 143 4.04 -11.52 -3.84
CA ALA A 143 5.05 -11.89 -2.86
C ALA A 143 5.23 -10.80 -1.78
N HIS A 144 5.21 -9.53 -2.15
CA HIS A 144 5.30 -8.43 -1.20
C HIS A 144 4.09 -8.37 -0.26
N ILE A 145 2.88 -8.51 -0.78
CA ILE A 145 1.66 -8.56 0.03
C ILE A 145 1.69 -9.77 0.96
N GLU A 146 2.04 -10.94 0.43
CA GLU A 146 2.10 -12.18 1.20
C GLU A 146 3.11 -12.07 2.35
N THR A 147 4.30 -11.53 2.09
CA THR A 147 5.35 -11.38 3.10
C THR A 147 4.93 -10.38 4.18
N LEU A 148 4.30 -9.26 3.82
CA LEU A 148 3.80 -8.29 4.80
C LEU A 148 2.66 -8.87 5.65
N ASN A 149 1.79 -9.67 5.05
CA ASN A 149 0.66 -10.29 5.74
C ASN A 149 1.08 -11.44 6.66
N LYS A 150 1.90 -12.37 6.16
CA LYS A 150 2.33 -13.56 6.91
C LYS A 150 3.48 -13.28 7.88
N GLY A 151 4.39 -12.39 7.49
CA GLY A 151 5.67 -12.21 8.16
C GLY A 151 6.61 -13.39 7.88
N PHE A 152 7.53 -13.63 8.83
CA PHE A 152 8.49 -14.72 8.80
C PHE A 152 8.61 -15.30 10.22
N SER A 153 8.14 -16.51 10.41
CA SER A 153 8.03 -17.13 11.71
C SER A 153 9.42 -17.46 12.30
N LYS A 154 9.48 -17.61 13.61
CA LYS A 154 10.71 -18.05 14.30
C LYS A 154 11.22 -19.39 13.76
N LYS A 155 10.33 -20.33 13.46
CA LYS A 155 10.69 -21.63 12.89
C LYS A 155 11.36 -21.47 11.53
N GLU A 156 10.80 -20.66 10.64
CA GLU A 156 11.40 -20.39 9.33
C GLU A 156 12.76 -19.66 9.46
N ALA A 157 12.88 -18.77 10.45
CA ALA A 157 14.12 -18.09 10.76
C ALA A 157 15.21 -19.06 11.28
N ASP A 158 14.84 -20.00 12.18
CA ASP A 158 15.71 -21.06 12.64
C ASP A 158 16.20 -21.96 11.48
N ASP A 159 15.27 -22.42 10.64
CA ASP A 159 15.59 -23.25 9.47
C ASP A 159 16.52 -22.52 8.48
N LEU A 160 16.29 -21.21 8.28
CA LEU A 160 17.16 -20.39 7.45
C LEU A 160 18.54 -20.17 8.07
N TYR A 161 18.61 -19.99 9.40
CA TYR A 161 19.87 -19.91 10.11
C TYR A 161 20.72 -21.16 9.88
N GLU A 162 20.17 -22.35 10.14
CA GLU A 162 20.89 -23.61 9.96
C GLU A 162 21.38 -23.77 8.52
N LYS A 163 20.57 -23.40 7.54
CA LYS A 163 20.90 -23.54 6.12
C LYS A 163 21.97 -22.57 5.64
N LYS A 164 21.97 -21.32 6.12
CA LYS A 164 22.80 -20.25 5.53
C LYS A 164 23.83 -19.62 6.47
N TYR A 165 23.60 -19.65 7.77
CA TYR A 165 24.37 -18.84 8.72
C TYR A 165 25.13 -19.66 9.75
N SER A 166 24.76 -20.92 10.01
CA SER A 166 25.38 -21.77 11.03
C SER A 166 26.92 -21.90 10.92
N LYS A 167 27.43 -21.88 9.68
CA LYS A 167 28.87 -21.96 9.40
C LYS A 167 29.62 -20.62 9.48
N LYS A 168 28.93 -19.53 9.75
CA LYS A 168 29.49 -18.16 9.71
C LYS A 168 29.94 -17.64 11.09
N GLY A 169 29.77 -18.43 12.16
CA GLY A 169 30.13 -18.04 13.53
C GLY A 169 29.29 -16.91 14.11
N LEU A 170 28.09 -16.65 13.52
CA LEU A 170 27.18 -15.62 13.99
C LEU A 170 26.33 -16.13 15.15
N ASP A 171 26.02 -15.26 16.10
CA ASP A 171 25.09 -15.56 17.19
C ASP A 171 23.73 -15.97 16.66
N LYS A 172 23.30 -17.20 16.97
CA LYS A 172 22.07 -17.78 16.47
C LYS A 172 20.85 -17.02 16.97
N GLU A 173 20.80 -16.69 18.25
CA GLU A 173 19.64 -16.04 18.85
C GLU A 173 19.43 -14.65 18.25
N LEU A 174 20.50 -13.90 18.09
CA LEU A 174 20.47 -12.57 17.48
C LEU A 174 20.05 -12.63 16.00
N VAL A 175 20.60 -13.57 15.23
CA VAL A 175 20.26 -13.73 13.81
C VAL A 175 18.80 -14.14 13.63
N VAL A 176 18.34 -15.14 14.40
CA VAL A 176 16.95 -15.60 14.33
C VAL A 176 15.99 -14.50 14.73
N LYS A 177 16.29 -13.74 15.79
CA LYS A 177 15.49 -12.58 16.20
C LYS A 177 15.38 -11.52 15.11
N ASN A 178 16.48 -11.22 14.43
CA ASN A 178 16.49 -10.24 13.34
C ASN A 178 15.78 -10.72 12.06
N LEU A 179 15.75 -12.02 11.82
CA LEU A 179 15.04 -12.61 10.68
C LEU A 179 13.55 -12.75 10.91
N THR A 180 13.12 -12.87 12.17
CA THR A 180 11.70 -13.04 12.50
C THR A 180 10.93 -11.75 12.23
N LEU A 181 9.87 -11.84 11.43
CA LEU A 181 8.99 -10.73 11.07
C LEU A 181 7.58 -10.99 11.61
N ALA A 182 7.00 -10.01 12.25
CA ALA A 182 5.70 -10.18 12.92
C ALA A 182 4.54 -10.52 11.98
N GLY A 183 4.61 -10.14 10.71
CA GLY A 183 3.48 -10.27 9.79
C GLY A 183 2.31 -9.34 10.15
N ASN A 184 1.15 -9.55 9.52
CA ASN A 184 -0.07 -8.76 9.72
C ASN A 184 0.17 -7.24 9.61
N ARG A 185 1.08 -6.84 8.75
CA ARG A 185 1.25 -5.43 8.43
C ARG A 185 0.09 -4.98 7.57
N PRO A 186 -0.53 -3.84 7.87
CA PRO A 186 -1.74 -3.42 7.16
C PRO A 186 -1.44 -3.17 5.69
N ALA A 187 -2.15 -3.89 4.85
CA ALA A 187 -2.27 -3.61 3.41
C ALA A 187 -3.77 -3.46 3.11
N ASN A 188 -4.13 -2.37 2.50
CA ASN A 188 -5.51 -2.10 2.11
C ASN A 188 -5.78 -2.58 0.68
#